data_fb0a9f7674b2144cdf9fa2b0b4b28707
#
_entry.id   fb0a9f7674b2144cdf9fa2b0b4b28707
#
_cell.length_a   1.000
_cell.length_b   1.000
_cell.length_c   1.000
_cell.angle_alpha   90.00
_cell.angle_beta   90.00
_cell.angle_gamma   90.00
#
_symmetry.space_group_name_H-M   'P 1'
#
loop_
_entity.id
_entity.type
_entity.pdbx_description
1 polymer ?
#
loop_
_entity_poly.entity_id
_entity_poly.type
_entity_poly.pdbx_seq_one_letter_code
_entity_poly.pdbx_strand_id
1 'polypeptide(L)'
;MRMLMRLVLGLFVLKAVVASPRFSRQADLDSYDGANYDVDLDNLNLENPDIYDYEDGLTIDDPLIEIGTLAPPDYNYPVPEASLEEQTEEEEEEELPLTPQLIPQGSGGSGVLMGPDTQKGMPTCLLCTCLGGSVYCDDLKLDSVPPLPKDTTHFYARYNRITKINKSDFASMNKLKKIDLTSNEITSIDDTAFMGLPNLEELVIRENHISQLPALPETMTLIDASHNDIGTKGLHREAFKDMTGLLYLYITDNHIDYVPVPLPDSLRSLHLQRNNIQMMHGDTFCNLKDFNYIRNALEDIRLDGNPINLSRTPQAYVCLPRIPIGDLI
;
A
#
# COMPACT_ATOMS: atom_id res chain seq x y z
N MET A 1 19.31 10.40 -66.55
CA MET A 1 20.37 9.87 -65.66
C MET A 1 20.32 10.38 -64.22
N ARG A 2 19.36 11.19 -63.82
CA ARG A 2 19.18 11.68 -62.42
C ARG A 2 18.04 10.97 -61.62
N MET A 3 17.30 10.08 -62.22
CA MET A 3 16.15 9.40 -61.59
C MET A 3 16.48 7.97 -61.10
N LEU A 4 17.53 7.34 -61.65
CA LEU A 4 17.99 6.01 -61.23
C LEU A 4 18.86 6.03 -59.95
N MET A 5 19.45 7.18 -59.62
CA MET A 5 20.34 7.30 -58.43
C MET A 5 19.57 7.49 -57.12
N ARG A 6 18.28 7.83 -57.14
CA ARG A 6 17.44 7.96 -55.93
C ARG A 6 16.80 6.66 -55.48
N LEU A 7 16.74 5.65 -56.36
CA LEU A 7 16.13 4.35 -56.04
C LEU A 7 17.13 3.39 -55.38
N VAL A 8 18.42 3.62 -55.57
CA VAL A 8 19.50 2.77 -54.97
C VAL A 8 19.83 3.20 -53.55
N LEU A 9 19.66 4.48 -53.18
CA LEU A 9 19.83 4.93 -51.77
C LEU A 9 18.66 4.56 -50.85
N GLY A 10 17.47 4.32 -51.41
CA GLY A 10 16.27 3.89 -50.62
C GLY A 10 16.34 2.42 -50.15
N LEU A 11 17.10 1.59 -50.82
CA LEU A 11 17.22 0.16 -50.56
C LEU A 11 18.30 -0.19 -49.52
N PHE A 12 19.20 0.73 -49.19
CA PHE A 12 20.24 0.53 -48.16
C PHE A 12 19.83 0.96 -46.75
N VAL A 13 18.75 1.72 -46.58
CA VAL A 13 18.26 2.15 -45.27
C VAL A 13 17.31 1.13 -44.64
N LEU A 14 16.78 0.15 -45.39
CA LEU A 14 15.81 -0.84 -44.92
C LEU A 14 16.46 -2.15 -44.40
N LYS A 15 17.79 -2.27 -44.33
CA LYS A 15 18.49 -3.46 -43.84
C LYS A 15 19.23 -3.30 -42.50
N ALA A 16 19.06 -2.17 -41.80
CA ALA A 16 19.73 -1.90 -40.53
C ALA A 16 18.85 -1.94 -39.29
N VAL A 17 17.62 -2.46 -39.37
CA VAL A 17 16.74 -2.56 -38.20
C VAL A 17 16.19 -3.99 -38.11
N VAL A 18 17.05 -4.98 -37.93
CA VAL A 18 16.72 -6.28 -37.28
C VAL A 18 18.02 -6.96 -36.89
N ALA A 19 18.54 -6.67 -35.71
CA ALA A 19 19.36 -7.58 -34.91
C ALA A 19 19.55 -6.99 -33.51
N SER A 20 18.56 -7.19 -32.65
CA SER A 20 18.82 -7.14 -31.20
C SER A 20 19.49 -8.46 -30.81
N PRO A 21 20.63 -8.47 -30.15
CA PRO A 21 21.21 -9.70 -29.65
C PRO A 21 20.37 -10.20 -28.47
N ARG A 22 19.72 -11.33 -28.65
CA ARG A 22 19.21 -12.14 -27.54
C ARG A 22 20.40 -12.64 -26.75
N PHE A 23 20.61 -12.14 -25.56
CA PHE A 23 21.52 -12.74 -24.57
C PHE A 23 20.88 -14.07 -24.10
N SER A 24 21.28 -15.15 -24.74
CA SER A 24 21.17 -16.50 -24.23
C SER A 24 22.34 -16.70 -23.27
N ARG A 25 22.12 -16.63 -21.98
CA ARG A 25 23.07 -17.19 -21.00
C ARG A 25 22.89 -18.69 -21.02
N GLN A 26 23.69 -19.36 -21.82
CA GLN A 26 24.00 -20.76 -21.67
C GLN A 26 25.02 -20.86 -20.53
N ALA A 27 24.59 -21.41 -19.39
CA ALA A 27 25.51 -21.72 -18.31
C ALA A 27 26.33 -22.94 -18.74
N ASP A 28 27.63 -22.74 -18.92
CA ASP A 28 28.61 -23.82 -19.06
C ASP A 28 28.66 -24.61 -17.73
N LEU A 29 28.11 -25.80 -17.77
CA LEU A 29 28.24 -26.84 -16.76
C LEU A 29 29.37 -27.76 -17.19
N ASP A 30 30.63 -27.31 -16.97
CA ASP A 30 31.76 -28.23 -17.06
C ASP A 30 32.83 -27.85 -16.03
N SER A 31 33.24 -28.89 -15.31
CA SER A 31 34.39 -28.96 -14.41
C SER A 31 34.11 -28.55 -12.93
N TYR A 32 33.55 -29.50 -12.21
CA TYR A 32 33.93 -29.74 -10.83
C TYR A 32 34.60 -31.11 -10.75
N ASP A 33 35.93 -31.09 -10.66
CA ASP A 33 36.72 -32.22 -10.30
C ASP A 33 36.31 -32.76 -8.93
N GLY A 34 35.94 -34.05 -8.90
CA GLY A 34 35.67 -34.75 -7.69
C GLY A 34 36.89 -34.88 -6.79
N ALA A 35 36.98 -34.09 -5.75
CA ALA A 35 37.84 -34.44 -4.61
C ALA A 35 37.01 -35.39 -3.70
N ASN A 36 37.34 -36.66 -3.81
CA ASN A 36 36.93 -37.69 -2.85
C ASN A 36 37.47 -37.30 -1.48
N TYR A 37 36.55 -36.93 -0.58
CA TYR A 37 36.80 -37.03 0.87
C TYR A 37 36.11 -38.31 1.35
N ASP A 38 36.91 -39.39 1.43
CA ASP A 38 36.58 -40.55 2.23
C ASP A 38 36.56 -40.11 3.69
N VAL A 39 35.38 -39.93 4.26
CA VAL A 39 35.21 -39.77 5.70
C VAL A 39 35.12 -41.17 6.30
N ASP A 40 36.21 -41.58 6.93
CA ASP A 40 36.29 -42.77 7.76
C ASP A 40 35.28 -42.68 8.92
N LEU A 41 34.18 -43.42 8.80
CA LEU A 41 33.09 -43.47 9.81
C LEU A 41 33.39 -44.45 10.98
N ASP A 42 34.62 -45.00 11.08
CA ASP A 42 34.95 -46.05 12.06
C ASP A 42 35.57 -45.57 13.36
N ASN A 43 35.55 -44.25 13.70
CA ASN A 43 36.13 -43.76 14.95
C ASN A 43 35.24 -42.78 15.71
N LEU A 44 33.97 -43.05 15.83
CA LEU A 44 33.12 -42.40 16.80
C LEU A 44 32.99 -43.33 18.03
N ASN A 45 33.91 -43.12 18.97
CA ASN A 45 33.88 -43.74 20.29
C ASN A 45 32.73 -43.13 21.09
N LEU A 46 31.62 -43.87 21.18
CA LEU A 46 30.46 -43.56 22.04
C LEU A 46 30.71 -44.15 23.42
N GLU A 47 31.49 -43.49 24.23
CA GLU A 47 31.57 -43.77 25.67
C GLU A 47 31.26 -42.51 26.46
N ASN A 48 30.16 -42.59 27.16
CA ASN A 48 29.76 -42.01 28.41
C ASN A 48 28.70 -40.90 28.36
N PRO A 49 27.43 -41.22 28.64
CA PRO A 49 26.48 -40.24 29.15
C PRO A 49 26.61 -40.19 30.67
N ASP A 50 27.26 -39.14 31.20
CA ASP A 50 27.16 -38.83 32.62
C ASP A 50 25.72 -38.43 32.92
N ILE A 51 25.02 -39.32 33.59
CA ILE A 51 23.74 -39.14 34.25
C ILE A 51 23.99 -38.21 35.42
N TYR A 52 23.58 -36.94 35.30
CA TYR A 52 23.44 -36.08 36.49
C TYR A 52 22.05 -36.31 37.08
N ASP A 53 22.05 -37.15 38.11
CA ASP A 53 20.98 -37.33 39.07
C ASP A 53 20.88 -36.06 39.94
N TYR A 54 19.83 -35.27 39.77
CA TYR A 54 19.42 -34.23 40.68
C TYR A 54 18.14 -34.65 41.42
N GLU A 55 18.33 -35.55 42.38
CA GLU A 55 17.44 -35.58 43.52
C GLU A 55 17.91 -34.49 44.49
N ASP A 56 17.18 -33.40 44.60
CA ASP A 56 17.07 -32.69 45.88
C ASP A 56 15.76 -31.87 45.88
N GLY A 57 14.97 -32.24 46.87
CA GLY A 57 13.68 -31.72 47.18
C GLY A 57 13.69 -30.24 47.55
N LEU A 58 12.87 -29.53 46.89
CA LEU A 58 12.29 -28.27 47.38
C LEU A 58 10.77 -28.46 47.45
N THR A 59 10.30 -28.81 48.62
CA THR A 59 8.89 -28.65 49.03
C THR A 59 8.60 -27.15 49.09
N ILE A 60 7.92 -26.63 48.08
CA ILE A 60 7.34 -25.30 48.17
C ILE A 60 5.97 -25.50 48.80
N ASP A 61 5.79 -25.04 50.03
CA ASP A 61 4.50 -24.86 50.68
C ASP A 61 3.69 -23.89 49.83
N ASP A 62 2.58 -24.38 49.24
CA ASP A 62 1.59 -23.58 48.55
C ASP A 62 0.85 -22.67 49.54
N PRO A 63 0.94 -21.34 49.48
CA PRO A 63 -0.03 -20.49 50.15
C PRO A 63 -1.32 -20.54 49.35
N LEU A 64 -2.38 -21.06 49.96
CA LEU A 64 -3.74 -20.96 49.49
C LEU A 64 -4.08 -19.48 49.22
N ILE A 65 -4.10 -19.10 47.94
CA ILE A 65 -4.63 -17.80 47.51
C ILE A 65 -6.15 -17.97 47.44
N GLU A 66 -6.84 -17.46 48.48
CA GLU A 66 -8.30 -17.26 48.42
C GLU A 66 -8.58 -16.25 47.30
N ILE A 67 -9.22 -16.74 46.23
CA ILE A 67 -9.77 -15.90 45.16
C ILE A 67 -11.01 -15.23 45.75
N GLY A 68 -10.81 -14.05 46.34
CA GLY A 68 -11.93 -13.16 46.68
C GLY A 68 -12.59 -12.67 45.38
N THR A 69 -13.81 -13.09 45.13
CA THR A 69 -14.68 -12.54 44.11
C THR A 69 -14.97 -11.09 44.46
N LEU A 70 -14.27 -10.16 43.82
CA LEU A 70 -14.61 -8.74 43.83
C LEU A 70 -15.81 -8.57 42.91
N ALA A 71 -16.95 -8.16 43.48
CA ALA A 71 -18.11 -7.70 42.73
C ALA A 71 -17.72 -6.48 41.89
N PRO A 72 -18.26 -6.33 40.67
CA PRO A 72 -17.96 -5.18 39.84
C PRO A 72 -18.51 -3.91 40.51
N PRO A 73 -17.77 -2.77 40.43
CA PRO A 73 -18.24 -1.51 40.97
C PRO A 73 -19.48 -1.04 40.20
N ASP A 74 -20.57 -0.73 40.93
CA ASP A 74 -21.73 -0.07 40.41
C ASP A 74 -21.36 1.34 39.91
N TYR A 75 -21.28 1.51 38.60
CA TYR A 75 -21.21 2.83 37.98
C TYR A 75 -22.64 3.37 37.80
N ASN A 76 -23.11 4.13 38.79
CA ASN A 76 -24.26 5.02 38.62
C ASN A 76 -23.86 6.21 37.72
N TYR A 77 -24.20 6.18 36.45
CA TYR A 77 -24.22 7.37 35.62
C TYR A 77 -25.49 8.18 35.90
N PRO A 78 -25.37 9.48 36.21
CA PRO A 78 -26.53 10.33 36.23
C PRO A 78 -27.04 10.52 34.79
N VAL A 79 -28.28 10.14 34.55
CA VAL A 79 -29.01 10.41 33.32
C VAL A 79 -29.28 11.92 33.28
N PRO A 80 -28.88 12.68 32.21
CA PRO A 80 -29.34 14.04 32.07
C PRO A 80 -30.83 14.05 31.73
N GLU A 81 -31.62 14.70 32.54
CA GLU A 81 -33.02 15.02 32.26
C GLU A 81 -33.04 15.92 30.98
N ALA A 82 -33.67 15.39 29.94
CA ALA A 82 -33.97 16.19 28.75
C ALA A 82 -35.12 17.13 29.09
N SER A 83 -34.79 18.40 29.28
CA SER A 83 -35.77 19.48 29.23
C SER A 83 -36.22 19.70 27.79
N LEU A 84 -37.45 19.34 27.50
CA LEU A 84 -38.17 19.71 26.29
C LEU A 84 -38.47 21.23 26.36
N GLU A 85 -37.70 22.03 25.67
CA GLU A 85 -38.12 23.36 25.26
C GLU A 85 -38.46 23.31 23.77
N GLU A 86 -39.76 23.30 23.52
CA GLU A 86 -40.38 23.59 22.23
C GLU A 86 -40.00 25.01 21.82
N GLN A 87 -39.09 25.16 20.85
CA GLN A 87 -38.94 26.40 20.09
C GLN A 87 -39.57 26.18 18.72
N THR A 88 -40.76 26.74 18.56
CA THR A 88 -41.41 26.99 17.27
C THR A 88 -40.58 28.03 16.51
N GLU A 89 -39.78 27.58 15.55
CA GLU A 89 -39.21 28.49 14.54
C GLU A 89 -40.19 28.55 13.37
N GLU A 90 -40.74 29.74 13.17
CA GLU A 90 -41.54 30.12 12.02
C GLU A 90 -40.64 30.13 10.80
N GLU A 91 -40.88 29.22 9.84
CA GLU A 91 -40.25 29.23 8.52
C GLU A 91 -40.81 30.43 7.72
N GLU A 92 -40.08 31.52 7.63
CA GLU A 92 -40.32 32.58 6.62
C GLU A 92 -39.84 32.00 5.26
N GLU A 93 -40.82 31.59 4.42
CA GLU A 93 -40.60 31.33 3.00
C GLU A 93 -40.26 32.66 2.28
N GLU A 94 -39.00 32.94 2.03
CA GLU A 94 -38.59 33.95 1.07
C GLU A 94 -38.81 33.42 -0.36
N GLU A 95 -39.90 33.87 -0.97
CA GLU A 95 -40.15 33.72 -2.42
C GLU A 95 -39.08 34.46 -3.21
N LEU A 96 -38.13 33.74 -3.80
CA LEU A 96 -37.24 34.27 -4.83
C LEU A 96 -37.97 34.36 -6.18
N PRO A 97 -37.88 35.51 -6.87
CA PRO A 97 -38.59 35.70 -8.12
C PRO A 97 -38.03 34.82 -9.23
N LEU A 98 -38.87 34.01 -9.81
CA LEU A 98 -38.65 33.23 -11.03
C LEU A 98 -38.41 34.15 -12.22
N THR A 99 -37.13 34.41 -12.54
CA THR A 99 -36.79 34.90 -13.87
C THR A 99 -36.67 33.69 -14.84
N PRO A 100 -37.41 33.62 -15.92
CA PRO A 100 -37.22 32.58 -16.90
C PRO A 100 -35.90 32.84 -17.66
N GLN A 101 -34.87 32.07 -17.35
CA GLN A 101 -33.70 32.00 -18.22
C GLN A 101 -34.08 31.21 -19.45
N LEU A 102 -34.05 31.88 -20.58
CA LEU A 102 -34.12 31.33 -21.91
C LEU A 102 -32.97 30.31 -22.07
N ILE A 103 -33.34 29.02 -22.06
CA ILE A 103 -32.43 27.95 -22.45
C ILE A 103 -32.21 28.07 -23.95
N PRO A 104 -30.99 28.30 -24.46
CA PRO A 104 -30.72 28.16 -25.88
C PRO A 104 -30.90 26.67 -26.24
N GLN A 105 -31.92 26.35 -27.03
CA GLN A 105 -32.00 25.10 -27.72
C GLN A 105 -30.88 25.07 -28.77
N GLY A 106 -29.71 24.56 -28.35
CA GLY A 106 -28.55 24.27 -29.18
C GLY A 106 -28.32 22.76 -29.18
N SER A 107 -28.72 22.18 -30.27
CA SER A 107 -28.34 20.85 -30.82
C SER A 107 -27.34 19.98 -30.07
N GLY A 108 -27.81 18.80 -29.66
CA GLY A 108 -27.15 17.51 -29.81
C GLY A 108 -25.77 17.29 -29.15
N GLY A 109 -25.75 16.78 -27.93
CA GLY A 109 -25.03 15.54 -27.68
C GLY A 109 -23.49 15.53 -27.71
N SER A 110 -22.77 16.48 -27.09
CA SER A 110 -21.33 16.27 -26.85
C SER A 110 -20.88 16.41 -25.38
N GLY A 111 -21.74 16.89 -24.47
CA GLY A 111 -21.35 17.17 -23.09
C GLY A 111 -20.96 15.95 -22.27
N VAL A 112 -21.44 14.75 -22.61
CA VAL A 112 -21.13 13.50 -21.89
C VAL A 112 -19.72 12.98 -22.21
N LEU A 113 -19.18 13.29 -23.39
CA LEU A 113 -17.84 12.85 -23.80
C LEU A 113 -16.71 13.76 -23.30
N MET A 114 -17.02 14.99 -22.93
CA MET A 114 -16.03 16.00 -22.53
C MET A 114 -15.73 16.00 -21.01
N GLY A 115 -16.54 15.32 -20.21
CA GLY A 115 -16.44 15.32 -18.76
C GLY A 115 -16.90 16.65 -18.13
N PRO A 116 -16.83 16.78 -16.81
CA PRO A 116 -17.17 17.98 -16.07
C PRO A 116 -16.18 19.11 -16.32
N ASP A 117 -16.62 20.37 -16.15
CA ASP A 117 -15.77 21.55 -16.29
C ASP A 117 -14.82 21.68 -15.11
N THR A 118 -13.57 22.05 -15.38
CA THR A 118 -12.58 22.44 -14.38
C THR A 118 -12.93 23.80 -13.80
N GLN A 119 -12.27 24.18 -12.71
CA GLN A 119 -12.40 25.54 -12.11
C GLN A 119 -12.09 26.67 -13.12
N LYS A 120 -11.34 26.39 -14.18
CA LYS A 120 -11.03 27.32 -15.28
C LYS A 120 -12.08 27.30 -16.39
N GLY A 121 -13.21 26.59 -16.22
CA GLY A 121 -14.29 26.50 -17.22
C GLY A 121 -13.93 25.68 -18.45
N MET A 122 -12.93 24.80 -18.36
CA MET A 122 -12.54 23.88 -19.43
C MET A 122 -12.98 22.46 -19.07
N PRO A 123 -13.66 21.72 -19.96
CA PRO A 123 -13.99 20.34 -19.70
C PRO A 123 -12.76 19.48 -19.41
N THR A 124 -12.84 18.61 -18.41
CA THR A 124 -11.70 17.76 -18.00
C THR A 124 -11.15 16.94 -19.14
N CYS A 125 -12.00 16.39 -20.00
CA CYS A 125 -11.54 15.58 -21.14
C CYS A 125 -11.04 16.39 -22.35
N LEU A 126 -10.99 17.73 -22.25
CA LEU A 126 -10.18 18.56 -23.15
C LEU A 126 -8.78 18.81 -22.59
N LEU A 127 -8.65 18.85 -21.25
CA LEU A 127 -7.38 19.00 -20.57
C LEU A 127 -6.62 17.68 -20.48
N CYS A 128 -7.33 16.62 -20.11
CA CYS A 128 -6.82 15.25 -19.93
C CYS A 128 -7.31 14.34 -21.05
N THR A 129 -6.62 13.24 -21.27
CA THR A 129 -7.07 12.19 -22.21
C THR A 129 -8.03 11.25 -21.52
N CYS A 130 -9.28 11.16 -22.00
CA CYS A 130 -10.29 10.24 -21.47
C CYS A 130 -10.52 9.07 -22.43
N LEU A 131 -10.28 7.83 -21.96
CA LEU A 131 -10.42 6.62 -22.77
C LEU A 131 -11.06 5.49 -21.96
N GLY A 132 -12.25 5.04 -22.33
CA GLY A 132 -12.87 3.84 -21.78
C GLY A 132 -13.03 3.81 -20.26
N GLY A 133 -13.31 4.95 -19.62
CA GLY A 133 -13.39 5.10 -18.17
C GLY A 133 -12.05 5.39 -17.49
N SER A 134 -10.95 5.43 -18.22
CA SER A 134 -9.65 5.90 -17.72
C SER A 134 -9.43 7.36 -18.08
N VAL A 135 -8.90 8.14 -17.13
CA VAL A 135 -8.57 9.56 -17.29
C VAL A 135 -7.08 9.74 -17.05
N TYR A 136 -6.38 10.22 -18.06
CA TYR A 136 -4.92 10.44 -18.04
C TYR A 136 -4.63 11.94 -18.05
N CYS A 137 -4.10 12.43 -16.93
CA CYS A 137 -3.76 13.84 -16.69
C CYS A 137 -2.27 14.01 -16.37
N ASP A 138 -1.40 13.18 -16.93
CA ASP A 138 0.04 13.20 -16.62
C ASP A 138 0.74 14.43 -17.20
N ASP A 139 1.68 15.02 -16.45
CA ASP A 139 2.54 16.15 -16.85
C ASP A 139 1.79 17.38 -17.38
N LEU A 140 0.66 17.73 -16.76
CA LEU A 140 -0.16 18.88 -17.14
C LEU A 140 0.03 20.10 -16.22
N LYS A 141 0.96 20.02 -15.25
CA LYS A 141 1.20 21.08 -14.23
C LYS A 141 -0.06 21.40 -13.43
N LEU A 142 -0.86 20.39 -13.13
CA LEU A 142 -2.03 20.52 -12.29
C LEU A 142 -1.60 20.86 -10.86
N ASP A 143 -2.27 21.80 -10.23
CA ASP A 143 -2.11 22.20 -8.82
C ASP A 143 -3.12 21.50 -7.90
N SER A 144 -4.14 20.87 -8.48
CA SER A 144 -5.23 20.18 -7.77
C SER A 144 -5.84 19.09 -8.65
N VAL A 145 -6.57 18.16 -8.04
CA VAL A 145 -7.32 17.13 -8.76
C VAL A 145 -8.44 17.79 -9.57
N PRO A 146 -8.51 17.59 -10.90
CA PRO A 146 -9.61 18.13 -11.68
C PRO A 146 -10.90 17.36 -11.41
N PRO A 147 -12.09 17.97 -11.59
CA PRO A 147 -13.36 17.26 -11.50
C PRO A 147 -13.43 16.11 -12.49
N LEU A 148 -13.62 14.88 -12.01
CA LEU A 148 -13.60 13.68 -12.84
C LEU A 148 -15.01 13.30 -13.34
N PRO A 149 -15.14 12.68 -14.56
CA PRO A 149 -16.37 12.02 -14.96
C PRO A 149 -16.79 10.95 -13.96
N LYS A 150 -18.10 10.87 -13.64
CA LYS A 150 -18.62 9.93 -12.61
C LYS A 150 -18.42 8.45 -12.91
N ASP A 151 -18.17 8.12 -14.17
CA ASP A 151 -17.91 6.75 -14.62
C ASP A 151 -16.42 6.40 -14.71
N THR A 152 -15.55 7.29 -14.23
CA THR A 152 -14.09 7.05 -14.17
C THR A 152 -13.79 5.82 -13.31
N THR A 153 -13.01 4.92 -13.86
CA THR A 153 -12.53 3.70 -13.23
C THR A 153 -11.05 3.77 -12.86
N HIS A 154 -10.24 4.49 -13.64
CA HIS A 154 -8.82 4.67 -13.41
C HIS A 154 -8.44 6.13 -13.62
N PHE A 155 -7.74 6.68 -12.66
CA PHE A 155 -7.26 8.06 -12.69
C PHE A 155 -5.75 8.11 -12.57
N TYR A 156 -5.09 8.75 -13.53
CA TYR A 156 -3.65 8.96 -13.57
C TYR A 156 -3.36 10.46 -13.66
N ALA A 157 -2.65 10.99 -12.68
CA ALA A 157 -2.22 12.40 -12.66
C ALA A 157 -0.76 12.51 -12.17
N ARG A 158 0.10 11.70 -12.79
CA ARG A 158 1.52 11.63 -12.47
C ARG A 158 2.25 12.88 -12.97
N TYR A 159 3.37 13.21 -12.30
CA TYR A 159 4.26 14.30 -12.70
C TYR A 159 3.56 15.66 -12.78
N ASN A 160 2.73 15.96 -11.76
CA ASN A 160 2.04 17.23 -11.62
C ASN A 160 2.55 18.00 -10.39
N ARG A 161 1.81 19.03 -9.94
CA ARG A 161 2.15 19.87 -8.78
C ARG A 161 1.02 19.88 -7.76
N ILE A 162 0.28 18.78 -7.66
CA ILE A 162 -0.82 18.64 -6.72
C ILE A 162 -0.24 18.65 -5.31
N THR A 163 -0.72 19.56 -4.45
CA THR A 163 -0.18 19.72 -3.08
C THR A 163 -1.07 19.12 -2.01
N LYS A 164 -2.36 18.95 -2.30
CA LYS A 164 -3.35 18.46 -1.35
C LYS A 164 -4.41 17.60 -2.04
N ILE A 165 -4.87 16.55 -1.32
CA ILE A 165 -6.04 15.76 -1.70
C ILE A 165 -7.15 16.00 -0.69
N ASN A 166 -8.31 16.47 -1.17
CA ASN A 166 -9.48 16.72 -0.35
C ASN A 166 -10.48 15.59 -0.48
N LYS A 167 -11.31 15.38 0.52
CA LYS A 167 -12.40 14.41 0.50
C LYS A 167 -13.36 14.63 -0.67
N SER A 168 -13.58 15.89 -1.07
CA SER A 168 -14.46 16.24 -2.19
C SER A 168 -13.95 15.81 -3.55
N ASP A 169 -12.63 15.63 -3.72
CA ASP A 169 -12.00 15.41 -5.02
C ASP A 169 -12.46 14.10 -5.66
N PHE A 170 -12.76 13.10 -4.84
CA PHE A 170 -13.26 11.79 -5.28
C PHE A 170 -14.68 11.49 -4.81
N ALA A 171 -15.44 12.51 -4.39
CA ALA A 171 -16.79 12.32 -3.90
C ALA A 171 -17.70 11.64 -4.94
N SER A 172 -18.40 10.58 -4.53
CA SER A 172 -19.33 9.81 -5.38
C SER A 172 -18.69 9.08 -6.57
N MET A 173 -17.37 8.85 -6.55
CA MET A 173 -16.65 8.12 -7.59
C MET A 173 -16.76 6.60 -7.38
N ASN A 174 -17.99 6.07 -7.41
CA ASN A 174 -18.29 4.68 -7.03
C ASN A 174 -17.68 3.61 -7.95
N LYS A 175 -17.19 4.00 -9.14
CA LYS A 175 -16.56 3.07 -10.10
C LYS A 175 -15.03 3.11 -10.06
N LEU A 176 -14.45 4.01 -9.27
CA LEU A 176 -13.02 4.23 -9.23
C LEU A 176 -12.32 3.04 -8.59
N LYS A 177 -11.38 2.45 -9.32
CA LYS A 177 -10.60 1.27 -8.97
C LYS A 177 -9.14 1.59 -8.72
N LYS A 178 -8.59 2.55 -9.47
CA LYS A 178 -7.19 2.91 -9.39
C LYS A 178 -7.00 4.41 -9.37
N ILE A 179 -6.09 4.86 -8.50
CA ILE A 179 -5.59 6.23 -8.41
C ILE A 179 -4.07 6.18 -8.47
N ASP A 180 -3.46 6.90 -9.40
CA ASP A 180 -2.01 7.07 -9.51
C ASP A 180 -1.64 8.55 -9.52
N LEU A 181 -1.02 8.98 -8.42
CA LEU A 181 -0.57 10.35 -8.15
C LEU A 181 0.96 10.43 -8.01
N THR A 182 1.69 9.52 -8.66
CA THR A 182 3.15 9.46 -8.61
C THR A 182 3.78 10.80 -8.96
N SER A 183 4.84 11.18 -8.24
CA SER A 183 5.65 12.37 -8.51
C SER A 183 4.79 13.65 -8.56
N ASN A 184 4.22 14.00 -7.43
CA ASN A 184 3.53 15.25 -7.17
C ASN A 184 4.18 15.97 -5.98
N GLU A 185 3.55 17.04 -5.50
CA GLU A 185 3.99 17.82 -4.35
C GLU A 185 3.03 17.66 -3.15
N ILE A 186 2.39 16.47 -3.01
CA ILE A 186 1.34 16.22 -2.02
C ILE A 186 1.95 16.18 -0.62
N THR A 187 1.54 17.14 0.23
CA THR A 187 1.94 17.20 1.64
C THR A 187 0.85 16.73 2.58
N SER A 188 -0.41 16.78 2.16
CA SER A 188 -1.54 16.38 2.99
C SER A 188 -2.66 15.73 2.18
N ILE A 189 -3.28 14.72 2.79
CA ILE A 189 -4.46 14.02 2.27
C ILE A 189 -5.50 14.04 3.39
N ASP A 190 -6.73 14.45 3.10
CA ASP A 190 -7.81 14.35 4.09
C ASP A 190 -7.99 12.91 4.53
N ASP A 191 -8.06 12.65 5.83
CA ASP A 191 -8.00 11.30 6.42
C ASP A 191 -9.06 10.34 5.84
N THR A 192 -10.21 10.85 5.44
CA THR A 192 -11.30 10.07 4.83
C THR A 192 -11.44 10.26 3.32
N ALA A 193 -10.41 10.78 2.64
CA ALA A 193 -10.47 11.09 1.20
C ALA A 193 -10.83 9.88 0.34
N PHE A 194 -10.37 8.69 0.72
CA PHE A 194 -10.57 7.46 -0.04
C PHE A 194 -11.61 6.50 0.56
N MET A 195 -12.06 6.73 1.81
CA MET A 195 -13.00 5.83 2.50
C MET A 195 -14.38 5.72 1.83
N GLY A 196 -14.76 6.72 1.02
CA GLY A 196 -16.01 6.71 0.26
C GLY A 196 -15.94 6.00 -1.10
N LEU A 197 -14.86 5.26 -1.39
CA LEU A 197 -14.60 4.62 -2.69
C LEU A 197 -14.77 3.09 -2.59
N PRO A 198 -15.98 2.55 -2.82
CA PRO A 198 -16.28 1.14 -2.51
C PRO A 198 -15.59 0.13 -3.43
N ASN A 199 -15.01 0.58 -4.54
CA ASN A 199 -14.34 -0.28 -5.52
C ASN A 199 -12.85 0.08 -5.69
N LEU A 200 -12.27 0.92 -4.82
CA LEU A 200 -10.85 1.27 -4.93
C LEU A 200 -10.00 0.06 -4.55
N GLU A 201 -9.17 -0.37 -5.49
CA GLU A 201 -8.31 -1.55 -5.40
C GLU A 201 -6.82 -1.15 -5.38
N GLU A 202 -6.44 -0.09 -6.09
CA GLU A 202 -5.04 0.32 -6.24
C GLU A 202 -4.84 1.81 -5.94
N LEU A 203 -3.92 2.11 -5.04
CA LEU A 203 -3.48 3.46 -4.72
C LEU A 203 -1.97 3.58 -4.86
N VAL A 204 -1.51 4.46 -5.76
CA VAL A 204 -0.10 4.78 -5.96
C VAL A 204 0.08 6.28 -5.68
N ILE A 205 0.78 6.57 -4.59
CA ILE A 205 1.07 7.94 -4.10
C ILE A 205 2.57 8.15 -3.86
N ARG A 206 3.39 7.35 -4.55
CA ARG A 206 4.85 7.40 -4.41
C ARG A 206 5.42 8.73 -4.90
N GLU A 207 6.64 9.05 -4.40
CA GLU A 207 7.36 10.28 -4.78
C GLU A 207 6.54 11.54 -4.49
N ASN A 208 6.17 11.72 -3.22
CA ASN A 208 5.46 12.87 -2.70
C ASN A 208 6.08 13.30 -1.34
N HIS A 209 5.41 14.15 -0.59
CA HIS A 209 5.84 14.65 0.74
C HIS A 209 4.82 14.29 1.82
N ILE A 210 4.22 13.11 1.72
CA ILE A 210 3.15 12.66 2.61
C ILE A 210 3.77 12.18 3.92
N SER A 211 3.37 12.80 5.03
CA SER A 211 3.86 12.42 6.38
C SER A 211 2.92 11.45 7.10
N GLN A 212 1.69 11.31 6.63
CA GLN A 212 0.68 10.43 7.22
C GLN A 212 -0.13 9.74 6.12
N LEU A 213 -0.21 8.40 6.17
CA LEU A 213 -1.08 7.62 5.29
C LEU A 213 -2.54 7.82 5.75
N PRO A 214 -3.46 8.22 4.87
CA PRO A 214 -4.87 8.36 5.22
C PRO A 214 -5.52 6.99 5.47
N ALA A 215 -6.72 6.98 6.04
CA ALA A 215 -7.53 5.78 6.12
C ALA A 215 -7.91 5.29 4.71
N LEU A 216 -7.77 3.99 4.47
CA LEU A 216 -8.01 3.34 3.18
C LEU A 216 -9.13 2.30 3.30
N PRO A 217 -9.89 2.06 2.21
CA PRO A 217 -10.94 1.05 2.21
C PRO A 217 -10.35 -0.37 2.27
N GLU A 218 -11.13 -1.32 2.78
CA GLU A 218 -10.74 -2.72 2.90
C GLU A 218 -10.58 -3.45 1.54
N THR A 219 -11.04 -2.81 0.46
CA THR A 219 -10.97 -3.34 -0.91
C THR A 219 -9.59 -3.27 -1.56
N MET A 220 -8.61 -2.67 -0.86
CA MET A 220 -7.27 -2.48 -1.40
C MET A 220 -6.58 -3.80 -1.75
N THR A 221 -5.93 -3.83 -2.91
CA THR A 221 -5.06 -4.92 -3.38
C THR A 221 -3.61 -4.48 -3.53
N LEU A 222 -3.37 -3.20 -3.83
CA LEU A 222 -2.06 -2.60 -3.95
C LEU A 222 -2.02 -1.21 -3.31
N ILE A 223 -1.02 -0.98 -2.46
CA ILE A 223 -0.69 0.32 -1.89
C ILE A 223 0.80 0.59 -2.15
N ASP A 224 1.10 1.66 -2.89
CA ASP A 224 2.47 2.15 -3.05
C ASP A 224 2.57 3.59 -2.55
N ALA A 225 3.13 3.73 -1.35
CA ALA A 225 3.43 5.00 -0.70
C ALA A 225 4.95 5.21 -0.54
N SER A 226 5.74 4.61 -1.43
CA SER A 226 7.21 4.72 -1.41
C SER A 226 7.68 6.14 -1.70
N HIS A 227 8.88 6.50 -1.21
CA HIS A 227 9.48 7.82 -1.38
C HIS A 227 8.55 8.94 -0.90
N ASN A 228 8.28 8.94 0.41
CA ASN A 228 7.48 9.93 1.12
C ASN A 228 8.14 10.26 2.48
N ASP A 229 7.46 11.03 3.31
CA ASP A 229 7.94 11.45 4.63
C ASP A 229 7.18 10.75 5.78
N ILE A 230 6.67 9.52 5.54
CA ILE A 230 5.86 8.78 6.52
C ILE A 230 6.76 8.32 7.68
N GLY A 231 6.54 8.90 8.86
CA GLY A 231 7.27 8.58 10.08
C GLY A 231 6.55 7.58 10.99
N THR A 232 7.08 7.41 12.19
CA THR A 232 6.56 6.47 13.23
C THR A 232 5.07 6.64 13.53
N LYS A 233 4.54 7.87 13.44
CA LYS A 233 3.12 8.17 13.67
C LYS A 233 2.31 8.31 12.39
N GLY A 234 2.95 8.12 11.24
CA GLY A 234 2.33 8.32 9.93
C GLY A 234 1.44 7.16 9.46
N LEU A 235 1.41 6.05 10.21
CA LEU A 235 0.50 4.93 9.95
C LEU A 235 -0.47 4.78 11.12
N HIS A 236 -1.75 4.57 10.82
CA HIS A 236 -2.71 4.18 11.85
C HIS A 236 -2.35 2.80 12.42
N ARG A 237 -2.57 2.61 13.72
CA ARG A 237 -2.40 1.30 14.33
C ARG A 237 -3.33 0.30 13.63
N GLU A 238 -2.80 -0.87 13.26
CA GLU A 238 -3.57 -1.92 12.56
C GLU A 238 -4.15 -1.48 11.19
N ALA A 239 -3.51 -0.50 10.51
CA ALA A 239 -4.00 0.11 9.27
C ALA A 239 -4.36 -0.90 8.16
N PHE A 240 -3.72 -2.07 8.14
CA PHE A 240 -3.87 -3.08 7.09
C PHE A 240 -4.59 -4.34 7.53
N LYS A 241 -5.00 -4.42 8.81
CA LYS A 241 -5.53 -5.63 9.45
C LYS A 241 -6.71 -6.26 8.71
N ASP A 242 -7.66 -5.43 8.29
CA ASP A 242 -8.92 -5.88 7.69
C ASP A 242 -8.91 -5.91 6.16
N MET A 243 -7.75 -5.59 5.55
CA MET A 243 -7.55 -5.60 4.10
C MET A 243 -7.30 -7.02 3.58
N THR A 244 -8.31 -7.87 3.60
CA THR A 244 -8.17 -9.30 3.25
C THR A 244 -7.82 -9.57 1.79
N GLY A 245 -7.88 -8.55 0.92
CA GLY A 245 -7.48 -8.59 -0.49
C GLY A 245 -6.11 -7.98 -0.78
N LEU A 246 -5.40 -7.42 0.22
CA LEU A 246 -4.14 -6.72 0.00
C LEU A 246 -3.02 -7.70 -0.35
N LEU A 247 -2.45 -7.54 -1.56
CA LEU A 247 -1.38 -8.39 -2.10
C LEU A 247 -0.02 -7.71 -2.06
N TYR A 248 0.02 -6.39 -2.24
CA TYR A 248 1.24 -5.61 -2.43
C TYR A 248 1.23 -4.36 -1.56
N LEU A 249 2.23 -4.25 -0.66
CA LEU A 249 2.40 -3.09 0.23
C LEU A 249 3.83 -2.57 0.10
N TYR A 250 3.98 -1.37 -0.47
CA TYR A 250 5.26 -0.72 -0.68
C TYR A 250 5.31 0.62 0.06
N ILE A 251 6.24 0.71 1.03
CA ILE A 251 6.50 1.91 1.85
C ILE A 251 8.03 2.14 1.92
N THR A 252 8.71 1.88 0.81
CA THR A 252 10.15 2.06 0.65
C THR A 252 10.53 3.54 0.74
N ASP A 253 11.74 3.87 1.22
CA ASP A 253 12.22 5.26 1.33
C ASP A 253 11.25 6.17 2.09
N ASN A 254 11.03 5.83 3.35
CA ASN A 254 10.24 6.58 4.29
C ASN A 254 10.99 6.67 5.65
N HIS A 255 10.31 7.03 6.73
CA HIS A 255 10.93 7.22 8.05
C HIS A 255 10.28 6.34 9.14
N ILE A 256 9.61 5.24 8.77
CA ILE A 256 9.01 4.32 9.74
C ILE A 256 10.10 3.54 10.47
N ASP A 257 9.88 3.25 11.74
CA ASP A 257 10.84 2.56 12.63
C ASP A 257 10.34 1.19 13.10
N TYR A 258 9.24 0.71 12.53
CA TYR A 258 8.63 -0.58 12.85
C TYR A 258 8.02 -1.24 11.61
N VAL A 259 7.87 -2.56 11.65
CA VAL A 259 7.07 -3.31 10.67
C VAL A 259 5.59 -3.15 11.03
N PRO A 260 4.74 -2.64 10.12
CA PRO A 260 3.33 -2.43 10.43
C PRO A 260 2.58 -3.76 10.57
N VAL A 261 2.24 -4.13 11.79
CA VAL A 261 1.50 -5.35 12.12
C VAL A 261 0.18 -5.01 12.83
N PRO A 262 -0.85 -5.88 12.76
CA PRO A 262 -0.89 -7.15 12.02
C PRO A 262 -0.99 -6.96 10.49
N LEU A 263 -0.35 -7.85 9.75
CA LEU A 263 -0.43 -7.91 8.29
C LEU A 263 -1.55 -8.87 7.85
N PRO A 264 -2.23 -8.62 6.73
CA PRO A 264 -3.26 -9.53 6.23
C PRO A 264 -2.66 -10.84 5.67
N ASP A 265 -3.44 -11.93 5.69
CA ASP A 265 -3.02 -13.25 5.20
C ASP A 265 -2.78 -13.28 3.69
N SER A 266 -3.45 -12.39 2.96
CA SER A 266 -3.34 -12.27 1.50
C SER A 266 -2.02 -11.70 1.02
N LEU A 267 -1.27 -11.00 1.90
CA LEU A 267 -0.09 -10.23 1.50
C LEU A 267 1.00 -11.14 0.91
N ARG A 268 1.48 -10.78 -0.30
CA ARG A 268 2.51 -11.50 -1.04
C ARG A 268 3.84 -10.78 -1.07
N SER A 269 3.82 -9.45 -1.15
CA SER A 269 5.03 -8.65 -1.22
C SER A 269 4.95 -7.47 -0.26
N LEU A 270 5.99 -7.30 0.56
CA LEU A 270 6.16 -6.25 1.54
C LEU A 270 7.52 -5.58 1.35
N HIS A 271 7.51 -4.36 0.85
CA HIS A 271 8.73 -3.57 0.62
C HIS A 271 8.83 -2.43 1.63
N LEU A 272 9.83 -2.50 2.48
CA LEU A 272 10.13 -1.54 3.55
C LEU A 272 11.58 -1.06 3.51
N GLN A 273 12.25 -1.18 2.35
CA GLN A 273 13.65 -0.78 2.21
C GLN A 273 13.87 0.68 2.61
N ARG A 274 15.10 0.98 3.07
CA ARG A 274 15.54 2.35 3.38
C ARG A 274 14.54 3.13 4.23
N ASN A 275 14.20 2.51 5.36
CA ASN A 275 13.46 3.10 6.46
C ASN A 275 14.36 3.14 7.71
N ASN A 276 13.78 3.33 8.88
CA ASN A 276 14.52 3.40 10.16
C ASN A 276 14.17 2.22 11.09
N ILE A 277 13.82 1.06 10.53
CA ILE A 277 13.40 -0.12 11.30
C ILE A 277 14.64 -0.73 11.96
N GLN A 278 14.64 -0.78 13.30
CA GLN A 278 15.78 -1.28 14.10
C GLN A 278 15.59 -2.71 14.54
N MET A 279 14.35 -3.14 14.73
CA MET A 279 14.02 -4.47 15.24
C MET A 279 12.64 -4.93 14.75
N MET A 280 12.41 -6.23 14.80
CA MET A 280 11.09 -6.83 14.67
C MET A 280 10.83 -7.76 15.86
N HIS A 281 9.55 -7.99 16.15
CA HIS A 281 9.14 -8.95 17.17
C HIS A 281 9.20 -10.38 16.64
N GLY A 282 9.33 -11.37 17.53
CA GLY A 282 9.38 -12.77 17.14
C GLY A 282 8.11 -13.29 16.46
N ASP A 283 6.98 -12.60 16.65
CA ASP A 283 5.67 -12.90 16.08
C ASP A 283 5.28 -11.97 14.90
N THR A 284 6.25 -11.27 14.32
CA THR A 284 5.98 -10.32 13.21
C THR A 284 5.34 -10.99 12.01
N PHE A 285 5.84 -12.14 11.56
CA PHE A 285 5.30 -12.91 10.45
C PHE A 285 4.83 -14.30 10.86
N CYS A 286 5.37 -14.82 11.97
CA CYS A 286 5.15 -16.16 12.47
C CYS A 286 4.76 -16.12 13.95
N ASN A 287 3.53 -16.41 14.31
CA ASN A 287 3.18 -16.61 15.71
C ASN A 287 3.10 -18.11 16.02
N LEU A 288 4.15 -18.67 16.65
CA LEU A 288 4.20 -20.09 17.00
C LEU A 288 3.19 -20.52 18.08
N LYS A 289 2.58 -19.54 18.77
CA LYS A 289 1.52 -19.78 19.76
C LYS A 289 0.12 -19.64 19.18
N ASP A 290 -0.01 -18.86 18.12
CA ASP A 290 -1.26 -18.66 17.37
C ASP A 290 -1.01 -19.02 15.90
N PHE A 291 -1.26 -20.27 15.54
CA PHE A 291 -1.06 -20.76 14.18
C PHE A 291 -1.96 -20.08 13.12
N ASN A 292 -2.97 -19.31 13.54
CA ASN A 292 -3.75 -18.49 12.63
C ASN A 292 -2.95 -17.26 12.14
N TYR A 293 -1.90 -16.85 12.88
CA TYR A 293 -1.04 -15.76 12.47
C TYR A 293 0.27 -16.30 11.87
N ILE A 294 0.18 -16.93 10.70
CA ILE A 294 1.33 -17.35 9.88
C ILE A 294 1.12 -16.81 8.46
N ARG A 295 2.00 -15.92 8.01
CA ARG A 295 1.88 -15.20 6.73
C ARG A 295 2.44 -16.04 5.56
N ASN A 296 1.85 -17.22 5.32
CA ASN A 296 2.33 -18.20 4.33
C ASN A 296 2.35 -17.69 2.89
N ALA A 297 1.51 -16.72 2.54
CA ALA A 297 1.46 -16.14 1.20
C ALA A 297 2.59 -15.13 0.94
N LEU A 298 3.31 -14.70 2.00
CA LEU A 298 4.31 -13.66 1.92
C LEU A 298 5.64 -14.21 1.36
N GLU A 299 5.90 -13.93 0.09
CA GLU A 299 7.00 -14.50 -0.69
C GLU A 299 8.17 -13.52 -0.91
N ASP A 300 7.91 -12.22 -0.84
CA ASP A 300 8.89 -11.17 -1.10
C ASP A 300 8.85 -10.12 0.00
N ILE A 301 9.81 -10.19 0.92
CA ILE A 301 9.97 -9.22 2.01
C ILE A 301 11.31 -8.54 1.87
N ARG A 302 11.31 -7.23 1.76
CA ARG A 302 12.50 -6.42 1.61
C ARG A 302 12.64 -5.44 2.76
N LEU A 303 13.73 -5.59 3.51
CA LEU A 303 14.10 -4.78 4.67
C LEU A 303 15.50 -4.18 4.52
N ASP A 304 16.13 -4.33 3.36
CA ASP A 304 17.48 -3.83 3.08
C ASP A 304 17.56 -2.29 3.22
N GLY A 305 18.70 -1.81 3.68
CA GLY A 305 18.91 -0.39 3.98
C GLY A 305 18.22 0.10 5.27
N ASN A 306 17.72 -0.81 6.13
CA ASN A 306 17.28 -0.49 7.48
C ASN A 306 18.39 -0.84 8.50
N PRO A 307 18.46 -0.19 9.68
CA PRO A 307 19.40 -0.55 10.76
C PRO A 307 19.03 -1.85 11.47
N ILE A 308 18.23 -2.71 10.89
CA ILE A 308 17.78 -3.99 11.44
C ILE A 308 18.83 -5.08 11.24
N ASN A 309 19.01 -5.94 12.24
CA ASN A 309 19.78 -7.17 12.12
C ASN A 309 18.85 -8.38 12.17
N LEU A 310 18.62 -9.02 11.03
CA LEU A 310 17.71 -10.15 10.88
C LEU A 310 18.16 -11.38 11.70
N SER A 311 19.45 -11.57 11.92
CA SER A 311 19.97 -12.72 12.66
C SER A 311 19.55 -12.74 14.15
N ARG A 312 19.11 -11.60 14.68
CA ARG A 312 18.66 -11.50 16.09
C ARG A 312 17.27 -12.05 16.34
N THR A 313 16.45 -12.18 15.30
CA THR A 313 15.04 -12.59 15.44
C THR A 313 14.61 -13.60 14.38
N PRO A 314 15.34 -14.73 14.21
CA PRO A 314 15.04 -15.71 13.16
C PRO A 314 13.65 -16.35 13.33
N GLN A 315 13.13 -16.44 14.56
CA GLN A 315 11.80 -16.96 14.85
C GLN A 315 10.68 -16.12 14.21
N ALA A 316 10.95 -14.85 13.88
CA ALA A 316 9.96 -13.97 13.25
C ALA A 316 9.60 -14.38 11.82
N TYR A 317 10.48 -15.11 11.13
CA TYR A 317 10.33 -15.46 9.71
C TYR A 317 10.62 -16.94 9.38
N VAL A 318 10.89 -17.79 10.38
CA VAL A 318 11.20 -19.21 10.18
C VAL A 318 10.05 -19.99 9.51
N CYS A 319 8.82 -19.50 9.62
CA CYS A 319 7.63 -20.09 9.02
C CYS A 319 7.42 -19.72 7.55
N LEU A 320 8.16 -18.71 7.05
CA LEU A 320 7.97 -18.15 5.72
C LEU A 320 8.59 -19.06 4.65
N PRO A 321 8.02 -19.07 3.42
CA PRO A 321 8.60 -19.83 2.31
C PRO A 321 9.96 -19.28 1.85
N ARG A 322 10.24 -18.02 2.14
CA ARG A 322 11.50 -17.34 1.80
C ARG A 322 11.97 -16.44 2.95
N ILE A 323 13.27 -16.37 3.14
CA ILE A 323 13.90 -15.48 4.12
C ILE A 323 13.78 -14.02 3.64
N PRO A 324 13.43 -13.07 4.52
CA PRO A 324 13.45 -11.64 4.18
C PRO A 324 14.82 -11.18 3.69
N ILE A 325 14.84 -10.28 2.72
CA ILE A 325 16.07 -9.62 2.27
C ILE A 325 16.36 -8.46 3.22
N GLY A 326 17.58 -8.42 3.77
CA GLY A 326 18.04 -7.38 4.68
C GLY A 326 19.38 -7.75 5.29
N ASP A 327 19.90 -6.92 6.19
CA ASP A 327 21.21 -7.11 6.80
C ASP A 327 21.19 -8.24 7.84
N LEU A 328 22.25 -9.07 7.82
CA LEU A 328 22.41 -10.23 8.70
C LEU A 328 23.48 -10.00 9.81
N ILE A 329 24.05 -8.80 9.88
CA ILE A 329 25.21 -8.51 10.71
C ILE A 329 24.79 -7.99 12.09
#